data_98ae6d86210fe589f7b39660b238a67c
#
_entry.id   98ae6d86210fe589f7b39660b238a67c
#
_cell.length_a   1.000
_cell.length_b   1.000
_cell.length_c   1.000
_cell.angle_alpha   90.00
_cell.angle_beta   90.00
_cell.angle_gamma   90.00
#
_symmetry.space_group_name_H-M   'P 1'
#
loop_
_entity.id
_entity.type
_entity.pdbx_description
1 polymer ?
#
loop_
_entity_poly.entity_id
_entity_poly.type
_entity_poly.pdbx_seq_one_letter_code
_entity_poly.pdbx_strand_id
1 'polypeptide(L)'
;DYERAFAVTGTCQWSCIVGNLKKWKEGYVEINFEHEGRPEHLRAWIAENRGREHTVRFEWSAAMTFGQLLEYLGRIPIPPYLNRESEQIDYTRYQTVYSKFEGSVAAPTAGLHFTPELIGGMKARGFGFEEVTLHVGAGTFLPVKDEDAAKHPMHTEHFEVRRATIVALLAKPGAVTAVGTTSVRTLESLPALAWRIHTGVPIDGPGPVGQWELYDIPADYTGRDALEELLAYMDARGLDRIKAATQIMIAPLGYEFRIVRNIITNFHQPKSTLLLLVSAFAGEDWRRIYDYALSHDFRFLSYGDSSVLMR
;
A
#
# COMPACT_ATOMS: atom_id res chain seq x y z
N ASP A 1 15.28 -4.30 8.75
CA ASP A 1 14.79 -5.64 9.10
C ASP A 1 13.74 -5.49 10.19
N TYR A 2 12.47 -5.61 9.82
CA TYR A 2 11.33 -5.42 10.73
C TYR A 2 11.31 -6.47 11.85
N GLU A 3 11.59 -7.74 11.55
CA GLU A 3 11.61 -8.82 12.54
C GLU A 3 12.57 -8.49 13.69
N ARG A 4 13.76 -7.98 13.36
CA ARG A 4 14.74 -7.57 14.34
C ARG A 4 14.28 -6.37 15.17
N ALA A 5 13.58 -5.42 14.55
CA ALA A 5 13.07 -4.24 15.23
C ALA A 5 11.91 -4.57 16.18
N PHE A 6 11.06 -5.56 15.85
CA PHE A 6 9.99 -6.03 16.72
C PHE A 6 10.49 -6.91 17.89
N ALA A 7 11.66 -7.54 17.76
CA ALA A 7 12.25 -8.38 18.80
C ALA A 7 12.97 -7.61 19.93
N VAL A 8 13.10 -6.29 19.80
CA VAL A 8 13.76 -5.43 20.81
C VAL A 8 12.93 -5.40 22.10
N THR A 9 13.60 -5.33 23.24
CA THR A 9 13.00 -5.24 24.59
C THR A 9 13.38 -3.93 25.29
N GLY A 10 12.49 -3.41 26.11
CA GLY A 10 12.69 -2.28 27.03
C GLY A 10 12.69 -0.89 26.37
N THR A 11 13.34 -0.69 25.23
CA THR A 11 13.35 0.61 24.55
C THR A 11 13.60 0.47 23.05
N CYS A 12 12.95 1.33 22.26
CA CYS A 12 13.18 1.45 20.81
C CYS A 12 12.83 2.84 20.29
N GLN A 13 13.14 3.07 19.00
CA GLN A 13 12.72 4.29 18.30
C GLN A 13 12.08 3.91 16.96
N TRP A 14 10.97 4.60 16.64
CA TRP A 14 10.24 4.39 15.39
C TRP A 14 9.87 5.72 14.75
N SER A 15 9.78 5.74 13.42
CA SER A 15 9.14 6.83 12.68
C SER A 15 7.63 6.66 12.78
N CYS A 16 6.95 7.64 13.36
CA CYS A 16 5.54 7.58 13.69
C CYS A 16 4.78 8.79 13.15
N ILE A 17 3.54 8.57 12.70
CA ILE A 17 2.56 9.65 12.57
C ILE A 17 1.88 9.84 13.92
N VAL A 18 1.99 11.06 14.49
CA VAL A 18 1.45 11.38 15.80
C VAL A 18 0.14 12.14 15.64
N GLY A 19 -0.97 11.53 16.06
CA GLY A 19 -2.27 12.17 16.13
C GLY A 19 -2.34 13.18 17.28
N ASN A 20 -3.10 14.27 17.09
CA ASN A 20 -3.29 15.30 18.13
C ASN A 20 -1.99 15.88 18.72
N LEU A 21 -0.94 16.00 17.92
CA LEU A 21 0.38 16.48 18.32
C LEU A 21 0.33 17.77 19.16
N LYS A 22 -0.62 18.67 18.90
CA LYS A 22 -0.83 19.90 19.68
C LYS A 22 -1.15 19.65 21.15
N LYS A 23 -1.65 18.47 21.51
CA LYS A 23 -1.91 18.06 22.88
C LYS A 23 -0.70 17.45 23.57
N TRP A 24 0.30 17.01 22.80
CA TRP A 24 1.56 16.51 23.33
C TRP A 24 2.45 17.69 23.68
N LYS A 25 2.38 18.11 24.93
CA LYS A 25 3.23 19.17 25.48
C LYS A 25 4.63 18.60 25.75
N GLU A 26 5.49 19.37 26.38
CA GLU A 26 6.84 18.93 26.76
C GLU A 26 6.81 17.65 27.63
N GLY A 27 7.83 16.79 27.45
CA GLY A 27 7.99 15.57 28.22
C GLY A 27 7.54 14.31 27.47
N TYR A 28 6.93 13.40 28.19
CA TYR A 28 6.47 12.10 27.69
C TYR A 28 4.97 11.93 27.91
N VAL A 29 4.37 11.04 27.10
CA VAL A 29 3.06 10.46 27.37
C VAL A 29 3.26 9.09 27.98
N GLU A 30 2.39 8.69 28.92
CA GLU A 30 2.48 7.42 29.63
C GLU A 30 1.14 6.68 29.60
N ILE A 31 1.24 5.38 29.42
CA ILE A 31 0.13 4.42 29.57
C ILE A 31 0.54 3.46 30.68
N ASN A 32 -0.28 3.36 31.73
CA ASN A 32 -0.15 2.34 32.75
C ASN A 32 -1.06 1.16 32.41
N PHE A 33 -0.55 -0.07 32.55
CA PHE A 33 -1.27 -1.29 32.25
C PHE A 33 -0.85 -2.40 33.22
N GLU A 34 -1.57 -3.51 33.23
CA GLU A 34 -1.21 -4.67 34.03
C GLU A 34 -0.76 -5.80 33.09
N HIS A 35 0.36 -6.44 33.39
CA HIS A 35 0.85 -7.60 32.68
C HIS A 35 1.32 -8.68 33.67
N GLU A 36 0.81 -9.89 33.54
CA GLU A 36 1.08 -11.02 34.45
C GLU A 36 0.86 -10.69 35.94
N GLY A 37 -0.19 -9.90 36.23
CA GLY A 37 -0.51 -9.47 37.60
C GLY A 37 0.42 -8.41 38.20
N ARG A 38 1.23 -7.73 37.37
CA ARG A 38 2.14 -6.66 37.78
C ARG A 38 1.77 -5.34 37.09
N PRO A 39 1.85 -4.22 37.81
CA PRO A 39 1.66 -2.91 37.21
C PRO A 39 2.90 -2.56 36.37
N GLU A 40 2.65 -2.25 35.11
CA GLU A 40 3.66 -1.90 34.11
C GLU A 40 3.32 -0.57 33.46
N HIS A 41 4.30 0.03 32.77
CA HIS A 41 4.10 1.27 32.04
C HIS A 41 4.78 1.26 30.67
N LEU A 42 4.21 2.03 29.75
CA LEU A 42 4.79 2.41 28.48
C LEU A 42 4.89 3.92 28.42
N ARG A 43 6.08 4.45 28.17
CA ARG A 43 6.36 5.87 27.95
C ARG A 43 6.79 6.12 26.53
N ALA A 44 6.38 7.29 26.00
CA ALA A 44 6.78 7.71 24.67
C ALA A 44 7.19 9.18 24.65
N TRP A 45 8.30 9.49 23.97
CA TRP A 45 8.83 10.84 23.76
C TRP A 45 8.97 11.14 22.29
N ILE A 46 8.75 12.38 21.89
CA ILE A 46 9.15 12.86 20.56
C ILE A 46 10.64 13.16 20.62
N ALA A 47 11.44 12.27 20.02
CA ALA A 47 12.88 12.44 19.95
C ALA A 47 13.29 13.43 18.85
N GLU A 48 12.55 13.46 17.74
CA GLU A 48 12.79 14.37 16.61
C GLU A 48 11.49 14.71 15.90
N ASN A 49 11.30 15.99 15.57
CA ASN A 49 10.18 16.47 14.80
C ASN A 49 10.60 16.66 13.35
N ARG A 50 10.04 15.84 12.43
CA ARG A 50 10.34 15.88 10.99
C ARG A 50 9.13 16.33 10.14
N GLY A 51 8.25 17.11 10.72
CA GLY A 51 7.07 17.61 10.02
C GLY A 51 5.88 16.67 10.07
N ARG A 52 5.70 15.78 9.09
CA ARG A 52 4.57 14.84 9.07
C ARG A 52 4.84 13.56 9.86
N GLU A 53 6.09 13.13 9.89
CA GLU A 53 6.55 11.97 10.65
C GLU A 53 7.47 12.46 11.78
N HIS A 54 7.41 11.78 12.90
CA HIS A 54 8.20 12.11 14.07
C HIS A 54 8.97 10.88 14.50
N THR A 55 10.23 11.03 14.88
CA THR A 55 10.92 9.96 15.58
C THR A 55 10.41 9.91 17.01
N VAL A 56 9.74 8.82 17.37
CA VAL A 56 9.22 8.59 18.72
C VAL A 56 10.08 7.53 19.39
N ARG A 57 10.58 7.84 20.58
CA ARG A 57 11.25 6.89 21.48
C ARG A 57 10.18 6.29 22.40
N PHE A 58 10.19 4.97 22.48
CA PHE A 58 9.37 4.18 23.40
C PHE A 58 10.24 3.57 24.47
N GLU A 59 9.72 3.48 25.71
CA GLU A 59 10.33 2.79 26.83
C GLU A 59 9.23 2.11 27.63
N TRP A 60 9.42 0.84 27.98
CA TRP A 60 8.44 0.06 28.75
C TRP A 60 9.12 -0.82 29.78
N SER A 61 8.39 -1.08 30.87
CA SER A 61 8.89 -1.85 32.01
C SER A 61 8.62 -3.34 31.90
N ALA A 62 7.60 -3.75 31.16
CA ALA A 62 7.23 -5.17 31.05
C ALA A 62 8.28 -6.00 30.31
N ALA A 63 8.46 -7.25 30.74
CA ALA A 63 9.39 -8.21 30.15
C ALA A 63 8.83 -8.80 28.84
N MET A 64 8.60 -7.95 27.84
CA MET A 64 8.08 -8.31 26.52
C MET A 64 8.84 -7.59 25.41
N THR A 65 8.79 -8.17 24.21
CA THR A 65 9.32 -7.52 23.00
C THR A 65 8.41 -6.37 22.55
N PHE A 66 8.93 -5.47 21.70
CA PHE A 66 8.11 -4.39 21.15
C PHE A 66 6.92 -4.91 20.34
N GLY A 67 7.10 -6.02 19.59
CA GLY A 67 6.00 -6.68 18.88
C GLY A 67 4.88 -7.13 19.83
N GLN A 68 5.25 -7.85 20.92
CA GLN A 68 4.29 -8.27 21.95
C GLN A 68 3.60 -7.09 22.64
N LEU A 69 4.36 -5.99 22.90
CA LEU A 69 3.80 -4.77 23.46
C LEU A 69 2.75 -4.13 22.54
N LEU A 70 3.03 -4.10 21.23
CA LEU A 70 2.07 -3.60 20.24
C LEU A 70 0.84 -4.49 20.12
N GLU A 71 0.98 -5.81 20.20
CA GLU A 71 -0.17 -6.74 20.23
C GLU A 71 -1.01 -6.54 21.50
N TYR A 72 -0.37 -6.28 22.63
CA TYR A 72 -1.03 -6.16 23.93
C TYR A 72 -1.76 -4.83 24.11
N LEU A 73 -1.13 -3.72 23.74
CA LEU A 73 -1.65 -2.36 23.93
C LEU A 73 -2.19 -1.73 22.64
N GLY A 74 -1.73 -2.23 21.50
CA GLY A 74 -2.06 -1.67 20.20
C GLY A 74 -3.50 -1.96 19.79
N ARG A 75 -4.00 -1.09 18.93
CA ARG A 75 -5.29 -1.28 18.26
C ARG A 75 -5.05 -1.25 16.75
N ILE A 76 -5.76 -2.08 16.02
CA ILE A 76 -5.72 -2.03 14.56
C ILE A 76 -6.19 -0.66 14.09
N PRO A 77 -5.38 0.08 13.33
CA PRO A 77 -5.80 1.33 12.75
C PRO A 77 -6.82 1.05 11.64
N ILE A 78 -8.08 1.32 11.92
CA ILE A 78 -9.13 1.31 10.91
C ILE A 78 -9.25 2.70 10.27
N PRO A 79 -9.77 2.80 9.03
CA PRO A 79 -9.88 4.08 8.35
C PRO A 79 -10.66 5.13 9.16
N PRO A 80 -10.15 6.38 9.25
CA PRO A 80 -10.78 7.42 10.08
C PRO A 80 -12.22 7.77 9.71
N TYR A 81 -12.63 7.56 8.45
CA TYR A 81 -14.00 7.84 8.00
C TYR A 81 -15.06 6.88 8.58
N LEU A 82 -14.65 5.77 9.21
CA LEU A 82 -15.57 4.88 9.91
C LEU A 82 -16.11 5.51 11.20
N ASN A 83 -15.49 6.57 11.71
CA ASN A 83 -15.91 7.34 12.89
C ASN A 83 -16.24 6.48 14.12
N ARG A 84 -15.52 5.38 14.29
CA ARG A 84 -15.60 4.49 15.45
C ARG A 84 -14.21 3.98 15.82
N GLU A 85 -14.07 3.46 17.00
CA GLU A 85 -12.89 2.69 17.39
C GLU A 85 -12.91 1.30 16.74
N SER A 86 -11.72 0.67 16.66
CA SER A 86 -11.61 -0.72 16.20
C SER A 86 -12.25 -1.67 17.23
N GLU A 87 -12.95 -2.67 16.72
CA GLU A 87 -13.58 -3.73 17.49
C GLU A 87 -12.82 -5.04 17.30
N GLN A 88 -13.05 -6.03 18.18
CA GLN A 88 -12.38 -7.33 18.07
C GLN A 88 -12.60 -8.01 16.71
N ILE A 89 -13.76 -7.78 16.08
CA ILE A 89 -14.08 -8.33 14.77
C ILE A 89 -13.21 -7.73 13.63
N ASP A 90 -12.69 -6.51 13.80
CA ASP A 90 -11.82 -5.87 12.80
C ASP A 90 -10.47 -6.59 12.68
N TYR A 91 -9.98 -7.23 13.74
CA TYR A 91 -8.74 -8.01 13.70
C TYR A 91 -8.79 -9.16 12.68
N THR A 92 -9.98 -9.69 12.43
CA THR A 92 -10.19 -10.71 11.40
C THR A 92 -10.71 -10.14 10.09
N ARG A 93 -11.62 -9.15 10.14
CA ARG A 93 -12.29 -8.62 8.94
C ARG A 93 -11.50 -7.54 8.21
N TYR A 94 -10.62 -6.82 8.90
CA TYR A 94 -9.76 -5.81 8.26
C TYR A 94 -8.40 -6.40 7.87
N GLN A 95 -8.40 -7.69 7.45
CA GLN A 95 -7.23 -8.40 6.96
C GLN A 95 -7.62 -9.29 5.79
N THR A 96 -6.74 -9.38 4.79
CA THR A 96 -6.99 -10.25 3.63
C THR A 96 -6.64 -11.69 3.95
N VAL A 97 -7.32 -12.64 3.31
CA VAL A 97 -7.08 -14.08 3.46
C VAL A 97 -5.70 -14.53 2.97
N TYR A 98 -4.96 -13.67 2.29
CA TYR A 98 -3.62 -13.93 1.77
C TYR A 98 -2.55 -13.07 2.45
N SER A 99 -2.85 -12.37 3.53
CA SER A 99 -1.84 -11.68 4.35
C SER A 99 -0.88 -12.70 4.95
N LYS A 100 0.42 -12.49 4.75
CA LYS A 100 1.47 -13.43 5.20
C LYS A 100 2.47 -12.80 6.16
N PHE A 101 2.68 -11.50 6.02
CA PHE A 101 3.70 -10.78 6.76
C PHE A 101 3.06 -9.60 7.49
N GLU A 102 3.37 -9.48 8.77
CA GLU A 102 3.01 -8.30 9.55
C GLU A 102 3.91 -7.12 9.18
N GLY A 103 3.44 -5.88 9.39
CA GLY A 103 4.23 -4.68 9.15
C GLY A 103 3.58 -3.63 8.23
N SER A 104 2.31 -3.81 7.84
CA SER A 104 1.52 -2.80 7.16
C SER A 104 0.50 -2.16 8.10
N VAL A 105 0.34 -0.85 8.00
CA VAL A 105 -0.66 -0.08 8.77
C VAL A 105 -2.05 -0.21 8.16
N ALA A 106 -2.14 -0.37 6.84
CA ALA A 106 -3.41 -0.47 6.12
C ALA A 106 -3.51 -1.80 5.35
N ALA A 107 -4.65 -2.47 5.49
CA ALA A 107 -4.97 -3.63 4.66
C ALA A 107 -5.25 -3.21 3.21
N PRO A 108 -4.91 -4.04 2.20
CA PRO A 108 -5.31 -3.83 0.81
C PRO A 108 -6.81 -4.14 0.66
N THR A 109 -7.65 -3.16 0.96
CA THR A 109 -9.09 -3.35 1.23
C THR A 109 -9.90 -3.92 0.06
N ALA A 110 -9.47 -3.73 -1.18
CA ALA A 110 -10.06 -4.44 -2.32
C ALA A 110 -9.91 -5.97 -2.23
N GLY A 111 -8.88 -6.44 -1.51
CA GLY A 111 -8.66 -7.87 -1.26
C GLY A 111 -9.60 -8.49 -0.22
N LEU A 112 -10.30 -7.67 0.57
CA LEU A 112 -11.26 -8.16 1.58
C LEU A 112 -12.48 -8.86 0.94
N HIS A 113 -12.73 -8.63 -0.34
CA HIS A 113 -13.81 -9.29 -1.09
C HIS A 113 -13.45 -10.74 -1.49
N PHE A 114 -12.20 -11.15 -1.31
CA PHE A 114 -11.76 -12.50 -1.66
C PHE A 114 -11.84 -13.43 -0.46
N THR A 115 -12.50 -14.56 -0.64
CA THR A 115 -12.52 -15.67 0.32
C THR A 115 -11.69 -16.83 -0.19
N PRO A 116 -11.23 -17.77 0.66
CA PRO A 116 -10.54 -18.98 0.22
C PRO A 116 -11.33 -19.78 -0.82
N GLU A 117 -12.66 -19.86 -0.66
CA GLU A 117 -13.57 -20.56 -1.56
C GLU A 117 -13.63 -19.88 -2.93
N LEU A 118 -13.74 -18.55 -2.96
CA LEU A 118 -13.75 -17.78 -4.21
C LEU A 118 -12.41 -17.97 -4.95
N ILE A 119 -11.29 -17.84 -4.25
CA ILE A 119 -9.95 -18.05 -4.83
C ILE A 119 -9.82 -19.49 -5.37
N GLY A 120 -10.28 -20.49 -4.60
CA GLY A 120 -10.28 -21.90 -5.03
C GLY A 120 -11.13 -22.12 -6.28
N GLY A 121 -12.34 -21.54 -6.32
CA GLY A 121 -13.23 -21.60 -7.47
C GLY A 121 -12.68 -20.94 -8.72
N MET A 122 -11.98 -19.81 -8.58
CA MET A 122 -11.31 -19.13 -9.69
C MET A 122 -10.12 -19.96 -10.21
N LYS A 123 -9.29 -20.50 -9.32
CA LYS A 123 -8.17 -21.40 -9.70
C LYS A 123 -8.66 -22.62 -10.47
N ALA A 124 -9.75 -23.23 -10.03
CA ALA A 124 -10.37 -24.37 -10.73
C ALA A 124 -10.85 -24.02 -12.14
N ARG A 125 -11.14 -22.74 -12.42
CA ARG A 125 -11.49 -22.20 -13.74
C ARG A 125 -10.28 -21.75 -14.57
N GLY A 126 -9.06 -21.96 -14.09
CA GLY A 126 -7.82 -21.63 -14.80
C GLY A 126 -7.29 -20.21 -14.59
N PHE A 127 -7.84 -19.44 -13.63
CA PHE A 127 -7.25 -18.16 -13.26
C PHE A 127 -5.94 -18.37 -12.50
N GLY A 128 -4.87 -17.69 -12.95
CA GLY A 128 -3.61 -17.60 -12.21
C GLY A 128 -3.72 -16.56 -11.10
N PHE A 129 -3.02 -16.81 -10.00
CA PHE A 129 -2.89 -15.86 -8.88
C PHE A 129 -1.41 -15.61 -8.62
N GLU A 130 -1.03 -14.36 -8.75
CA GLU A 130 0.31 -13.89 -8.46
C GLU A 130 0.28 -12.90 -7.29
N GLU A 131 1.36 -12.81 -6.57
CA GLU A 131 1.47 -12.00 -5.36
C GLU A 131 2.53 -10.91 -5.54
N VAL A 132 2.21 -9.72 -5.05
CA VAL A 132 3.17 -8.66 -4.78
C VAL A 132 3.17 -8.39 -3.28
N THR A 133 4.34 -8.12 -2.69
CA THR A 133 4.43 -7.74 -1.28
C THR A 133 4.42 -6.23 -1.19
N LEU A 134 3.54 -5.70 -0.35
CA LEU A 134 3.31 -4.27 -0.16
C LEU A 134 3.55 -3.92 1.30
N HIS A 135 4.32 -2.87 1.54
CA HIS A 135 4.50 -2.27 2.87
C HIS A 135 3.78 -0.92 2.90
N VAL A 136 2.49 -0.96 3.21
CA VAL A 136 1.61 0.21 3.15
C VAL A 136 1.69 1.00 4.45
N GLY A 137 2.20 2.21 4.37
CA GLY A 137 2.27 3.14 5.50
C GLY A 137 0.95 3.87 5.76
N ALA A 138 0.86 4.56 6.91
CA ALA A 138 -0.31 5.34 7.31
C ALA A 138 -0.64 6.53 6.38
N GLY A 139 0.27 6.91 5.48
CA GLY A 139 0.08 7.97 4.49
C GLY A 139 -1.08 7.74 3.51
N THR A 140 -1.49 6.49 3.33
CA THR A 140 -2.60 6.10 2.43
C THR A 140 -3.96 6.71 2.84
N PHE A 141 -4.13 7.07 4.11
CA PHE A 141 -5.38 7.65 4.63
C PHE A 141 -5.43 9.19 4.54
N LEU A 142 -4.41 9.83 3.99
CA LEU A 142 -4.36 11.29 3.92
C LEU A 142 -5.20 11.80 2.73
N PRO A 143 -6.17 12.69 2.97
CA PRO A 143 -6.95 13.30 1.89
C PRO A 143 -6.08 14.28 1.08
N VAL A 144 -6.38 14.40 -0.21
CA VAL A 144 -5.84 15.47 -1.05
C VAL A 144 -6.41 16.81 -0.55
N LYS A 145 -5.53 17.69 -0.08
CA LYS A 145 -5.91 19.02 0.44
C LYS A 145 -5.75 20.12 -0.61
N ASP A 146 -4.90 19.90 -1.60
CA ASP A 146 -4.63 20.87 -2.64
C ASP A 146 -5.73 20.85 -3.70
N GLU A 147 -6.14 22.03 -4.18
CA GLU A 147 -7.07 22.14 -5.30
C GLU A 147 -6.45 21.63 -6.59
N ASP A 148 -5.13 21.74 -6.73
CA ASP A 148 -4.34 21.19 -7.82
C ASP A 148 -3.74 19.84 -7.36
N ALA A 149 -4.32 18.76 -7.88
CA ALA A 149 -3.86 17.40 -7.56
C ALA A 149 -2.38 17.17 -7.94
N ALA A 150 -1.85 17.92 -8.92
CA ALA A 150 -0.46 17.81 -9.32
C ALA A 150 0.52 18.26 -8.21
N LYS A 151 0.08 19.15 -7.33
CA LYS A 151 0.88 19.65 -6.20
C LYS A 151 0.80 18.77 -4.96
N HIS A 152 -0.14 17.81 -4.94
CA HIS A 152 -0.27 16.90 -3.81
C HIS A 152 0.93 15.94 -3.79
N PRO A 153 1.77 15.96 -2.74
CA PRO A 153 2.89 15.04 -2.64
C PRO A 153 2.39 13.63 -2.35
N MET A 154 2.70 12.68 -3.23
CA MET A 154 2.40 11.27 -3.00
C MET A 154 3.28 10.70 -1.90
N HIS A 155 2.68 9.87 -1.05
CA HIS A 155 3.42 9.08 -0.05
C HIS A 155 4.21 7.96 -0.74
N THR A 156 5.31 7.57 -0.10
CA THR A 156 6.14 6.45 -0.54
C THR A 156 5.52 5.13 -0.12
N GLU A 157 5.40 4.20 -1.04
CA GLU A 157 5.01 2.81 -0.77
C GLU A 157 6.17 1.90 -1.18
N HIS A 158 6.64 1.06 -0.25
CA HIS A 158 7.64 0.05 -0.51
C HIS A 158 6.97 -1.24 -1.00
N PHE A 159 7.59 -1.87 -1.98
CA PHE A 159 7.05 -3.12 -2.53
C PHE A 159 8.16 -4.10 -2.92
N GLU A 160 7.77 -5.38 -3.01
CA GLU A 160 8.61 -6.43 -3.56
C GLU A 160 7.83 -7.20 -4.64
N VAL A 161 8.51 -7.50 -5.75
CA VAL A 161 7.97 -8.34 -6.83
C VAL A 161 8.94 -9.46 -7.12
N ARG A 162 8.44 -10.70 -7.07
CA ARG A 162 9.26 -11.88 -7.32
C ARG A 162 9.54 -12.06 -8.81
N ARG A 163 10.68 -12.66 -9.12
CA ARG A 163 11.04 -13.05 -10.48
C ARG A 163 9.95 -13.92 -11.12
N ALA A 164 9.42 -14.88 -10.37
CA ALA A 164 8.34 -15.76 -10.85
C ALA A 164 7.09 -14.98 -11.27
N THR A 165 6.72 -13.93 -10.53
CA THR A 165 5.60 -13.05 -10.87
C THR A 165 5.86 -12.30 -12.18
N ILE A 166 7.09 -11.80 -12.43
CA ILE A 166 7.45 -11.14 -13.69
C ILE A 166 7.34 -12.14 -14.87
N VAL A 167 7.81 -13.38 -14.68
CA VAL A 167 7.65 -14.45 -15.68
C VAL A 167 6.18 -14.73 -15.97
N ALA A 168 5.34 -14.81 -14.96
CA ALA A 168 3.90 -15.03 -15.12
C ALA A 168 3.20 -13.88 -15.86
N LEU A 169 3.58 -12.63 -15.59
CA LEU A 169 3.09 -11.45 -16.31
C LEU A 169 3.46 -11.49 -17.79
N LEU A 170 4.69 -11.88 -18.12
CA LEU A 170 5.16 -12.05 -19.49
C LEU A 170 4.44 -13.18 -20.23
N ALA A 171 4.08 -14.26 -19.55
CA ALA A 171 3.40 -15.40 -20.16
C ALA A 171 1.97 -15.08 -20.61
N LYS A 172 1.32 -14.08 -20.01
CA LYS A 172 -0.07 -13.68 -20.33
C LYS A 172 -0.21 -12.16 -20.45
N PRO A 173 0.47 -11.51 -21.38
CA PRO A 173 0.35 -10.07 -21.60
C PRO A 173 -1.11 -9.75 -22.00
N GLY A 174 -1.64 -8.68 -21.46
CA GLY A 174 -3.01 -8.26 -21.75
C GLY A 174 -4.12 -8.96 -20.94
N ALA A 175 -3.77 -9.87 -20.01
CA ALA A 175 -4.75 -10.56 -19.15
C ALA A 175 -4.56 -10.23 -17.64
N VAL A 176 -3.82 -9.19 -17.33
CA VAL A 176 -3.47 -8.84 -15.92
C VAL A 176 -4.61 -8.09 -15.25
N THR A 177 -5.16 -8.67 -14.19
CA THR A 177 -6.13 -8.04 -13.31
C THR A 177 -5.48 -7.70 -11.98
N ALA A 178 -5.36 -6.42 -11.67
CA ALA A 178 -4.83 -5.96 -10.39
C ALA A 178 -5.96 -5.85 -9.35
N VAL A 179 -5.72 -6.39 -8.16
CA VAL A 179 -6.63 -6.26 -7.02
C VAL A 179 -6.11 -5.17 -6.09
N GLY A 180 -6.81 -4.04 -6.08
CA GLY A 180 -6.48 -2.84 -5.32
C GLY A 180 -5.59 -1.86 -6.08
N THR A 181 -5.79 -0.58 -5.77
CA THR A 181 -5.06 0.54 -6.39
C THR A 181 -3.57 0.52 -6.08
N THR A 182 -3.15 0.03 -4.91
CA THR A 182 -1.73 -0.13 -4.55
C THR A 182 -1.07 -1.20 -5.42
N SER A 183 -1.77 -2.31 -5.72
CA SER A 183 -1.27 -3.32 -6.67
C SER A 183 -1.13 -2.74 -8.08
N VAL A 184 -2.07 -1.89 -8.52
CA VAL A 184 -1.95 -1.17 -9.80
C VAL A 184 -0.69 -0.31 -9.80
N ARG A 185 -0.50 0.52 -8.77
CA ARG A 185 0.69 1.39 -8.66
C ARG A 185 1.98 0.59 -8.65
N THR A 186 2.03 -0.52 -7.94
CA THR A 186 3.19 -1.42 -7.94
C THR A 186 3.49 -1.95 -9.33
N LEU A 187 2.51 -2.51 -10.02
CA LEU A 187 2.70 -3.08 -11.34
C LEU A 187 3.07 -2.01 -12.38
N GLU A 188 2.41 -0.87 -12.36
CA GLU A 188 2.71 0.24 -13.27
C GLU A 188 4.02 0.98 -12.91
N SER A 189 4.62 0.75 -11.74
CA SER A 189 5.98 1.22 -11.42
C SER A 189 7.07 0.37 -12.06
N LEU A 190 6.78 -0.87 -12.45
CA LEU A 190 7.76 -1.76 -13.08
C LEU A 190 8.33 -1.19 -14.40
N PRO A 191 7.51 -0.61 -15.31
CA PRO A 191 8.03 0.05 -16.50
C PRO A 191 9.01 1.19 -16.22
N ALA A 192 8.79 1.97 -15.15
CA ALA A 192 9.72 3.03 -14.79
C ALA A 192 11.06 2.48 -14.26
N LEU A 193 11.02 1.42 -13.44
CA LEU A 193 12.25 0.74 -13.01
C LEU A 193 13.02 0.15 -14.19
N ALA A 194 12.32 -0.46 -15.14
CA ALA A 194 12.93 -0.98 -16.36
C ALA A 194 13.53 0.15 -17.21
N TRP A 195 12.83 1.26 -17.37
CA TRP A 195 13.32 2.42 -18.08
C TRP A 195 14.57 3.04 -17.44
N ARG A 196 14.66 3.04 -16.10
CA ARG A 196 15.90 3.41 -15.39
C ARG A 196 17.05 2.51 -15.81
N ILE A 197 16.86 1.18 -15.80
CA ILE A 197 17.88 0.22 -16.24
C ILE A 197 18.29 0.51 -17.69
N HIS A 198 17.31 0.68 -18.58
CA HIS A 198 17.52 0.96 -20.00
C HIS A 198 18.37 2.22 -20.23
N THR A 199 18.18 3.23 -19.43
CA THR A 199 18.92 4.50 -19.50
C THR A 199 20.18 4.52 -18.65
N GLY A 200 20.57 3.38 -18.04
CA GLY A 200 21.77 3.26 -17.22
C GLY A 200 21.66 3.86 -15.82
N VAL A 201 20.45 4.13 -15.35
CA VAL A 201 20.20 4.64 -14.00
C VAL A 201 20.00 3.46 -13.05
N PRO A 202 20.72 3.36 -11.91
CA PRO A 202 20.53 2.27 -10.96
C PRO A 202 19.11 2.27 -10.37
N ILE A 203 18.46 1.11 -10.28
CA ILE A 203 17.09 1.01 -9.71
C ILE A 203 17.06 1.16 -8.19
N ASP A 204 18.15 0.91 -7.53
CA ASP A 204 18.36 0.98 -6.09
C ASP A 204 18.98 2.30 -5.61
N GLY A 205 19.34 3.20 -6.52
CA GLY A 205 20.13 4.40 -6.24
C GLY A 205 19.33 5.69 -6.02
N PRO A 206 18.43 6.11 -6.94
CA PRO A 206 17.86 7.46 -6.90
C PRO A 206 16.61 7.59 -5.99
N GLY A 207 16.32 6.59 -5.16
CA GLY A 207 15.12 6.60 -4.32
C GLY A 207 13.88 6.03 -5.02
N PRO A 208 12.66 6.32 -4.50
CA PRO A 208 11.42 5.78 -5.04
C PRO A 208 11.20 6.19 -6.51
N VAL A 209 10.41 5.41 -7.24
CA VAL A 209 9.89 5.83 -8.54
C VAL A 209 9.12 7.13 -8.34
N GLY A 210 9.54 8.18 -9.03
CA GLY A 210 9.04 9.54 -8.86
C GLY A 210 7.57 9.68 -9.26
N GLN A 211 6.90 10.70 -8.70
CA GLN A 211 5.47 10.93 -8.83
C GLN A 211 5.00 10.97 -10.29
N TRP A 212 5.79 11.56 -11.18
CA TRP A 212 5.46 11.78 -12.59
C TRP A 212 6.35 10.98 -13.56
N GLU A 213 7.25 10.18 -13.06
CA GLU A 213 8.25 9.44 -13.85
C GLU A 213 7.63 8.51 -14.91
N LEU A 214 6.41 8.04 -14.68
CA LEU A 214 5.68 7.22 -15.65
C LEU A 214 5.40 7.94 -16.98
N TYR A 215 5.25 9.26 -16.93
CA TYR A 215 4.87 10.09 -18.08
C TYR A 215 6.07 10.43 -18.98
N ASP A 216 7.30 10.22 -18.48
CA ASP A 216 8.55 10.42 -19.20
C ASP A 216 8.96 9.18 -20.02
N ILE A 217 8.29 8.05 -19.83
CA ILE A 217 8.60 6.80 -20.54
C ILE A 217 8.03 6.88 -21.95
N PRO A 218 8.84 6.66 -23.02
CA PRO A 218 8.36 6.70 -24.40
C PRO A 218 7.17 5.76 -24.64
N ALA A 219 6.24 6.18 -25.49
CA ALA A 219 5.01 5.41 -25.76
C ALA A 219 5.29 4.05 -26.45
N ASP A 220 6.36 3.95 -27.22
CA ASP A 220 6.80 2.74 -27.90
C ASP A 220 7.55 1.76 -26.99
N TYR A 221 7.95 2.18 -25.78
CA TYR A 221 8.51 1.27 -24.77
C TYR A 221 7.36 0.53 -24.07
N THR A 222 7.11 -0.69 -24.50
CA THR A 222 5.93 -1.45 -24.06
C THR A 222 6.09 -2.09 -22.69
N GLY A 223 4.97 -2.53 -22.10
CA GLY A 223 5.01 -3.31 -20.86
C GLY A 223 5.77 -4.64 -21.01
N ARG A 224 5.78 -5.23 -22.22
CA ARG A 224 6.58 -6.43 -22.51
C ARG A 224 8.07 -6.11 -22.46
N ASP A 225 8.53 -5.04 -23.14
CA ASP A 225 9.92 -4.62 -23.14
C ASP A 225 10.42 -4.39 -21.71
N ALA A 226 9.60 -3.71 -20.91
CA ALA A 226 9.89 -3.44 -19.51
C ALA A 226 10.07 -4.72 -18.68
N LEU A 227 9.17 -5.68 -18.81
CA LEU A 227 9.23 -6.94 -18.06
C LEU A 227 10.41 -7.82 -18.52
N GLU A 228 10.72 -7.85 -19.82
CA GLU A 228 11.87 -8.57 -20.37
C GLU A 228 13.20 -7.96 -19.86
N GLU A 229 13.30 -6.64 -19.83
CA GLU A 229 14.48 -5.93 -19.30
C GLU A 229 14.68 -6.15 -17.80
N LEU A 230 13.60 -6.07 -17.00
CA LEU A 230 13.66 -6.40 -15.58
C LEU A 230 14.11 -7.83 -15.35
N LEU A 231 13.61 -8.78 -16.14
CA LEU A 231 13.98 -10.19 -16.02
C LEU A 231 15.46 -10.39 -16.34
N ALA A 232 15.94 -9.78 -17.43
CA ALA A 232 17.36 -9.83 -17.80
C ALA A 232 18.27 -9.22 -16.72
N TYR A 233 17.83 -8.09 -16.12
CA TYR A 233 18.52 -7.43 -15.00
C TYR A 233 18.62 -8.35 -13.78
N MET A 234 17.51 -9.02 -13.43
CA MET A 234 17.45 -9.95 -12.30
C MET A 234 18.35 -11.17 -12.55
N ASP A 235 18.30 -11.75 -13.74
CA ASP A 235 19.11 -12.92 -14.12
C ASP A 235 20.59 -12.63 -14.08
N ALA A 236 21.01 -11.48 -14.59
CA ALA A 236 22.41 -11.05 -14.56
C ALA A 236 22.98 -10.85 -13.16
N ARG A 237 22.09 -10.63 -12.15
CA ARG A 237 22.48 -10.40 -10.76
C ARG A 237 22.09 -11.52 -9.80
N GLY A 238 21.48 -12.58 -10.28
CA GLY A 238 20.99 -13.69 -9.46
C GLY A 238 19.89 -13.28 -8.47
N LEU A 239 19.06 -12.31 -8.82
CA LEU A 239 18.01 -11.80 -7.95
C LEU A 239 16.73 -12.65 -8.09
N ASP A 240 16.17 -13.06 -6.95
CA ASP A 240 14.88 -13.75 -6.89
C ASP A 240 13.69 -12.78 -6.79
N ARG A 241 13.95 -11.53 -6.42
CA ARG A 241 12.96 -10.44 -6.29
C ARG A 241 13.57 -9.07 -6.54
N ILE A 242 12.75 -8.13 -6.96
CA ILE A 242 13.02 -6.69 -6.96
C ILE A 242 12.39 -6.10 -5.72
N LYS A 243 13.17 -5.29 -4.97
CA LYS A 243 12.69 -4.45 -3.88
C LYS A 243 12.82 -3.00 -4.33
N ALA A 244 11.72 -2.27 -4.26
CA ALA A 244 11.69 -0.87 -4.68
C ALA A 244 10.66 -0.08 -3.89
N ALA A 245 10.60 1.21 -4.18
CA ALA A 245 9.59 2.10 -3.62
C ALA A 245 8.98 2.96 -4.73
N THR A 246 7.75 3.38 -4.55
CA THR A 246 7.01 4.19 -5.51
C THR A 246 6.29 5.36 -4.85
N GLN A 247 6.27 6.48 -5.56
CA GLN A 247 5.46 7.66 -5.28
C GLN A 247 4.59 8.02 -6.48
N ILE A 248 4.41 7.11 -7.45
CA ILE A 248 3.71 7.43 -8.69
C ILE A 248 2.29 7.94 -8.44
N MET A 249 1.90 8.91 -9.22
CA MET A 249 0.52 9.35 -9.37
C MET A 249 0.01 8.96 -10.76
N ILE A 250 -1.09 8.23 -10.80
CA ILE A 250 -1.80 7.93 -12.03
C ILE A 250 -3.04 8.82 -12.08
N ALA A 251 -3.10 9.70 -13.06
CA ALA A 251 -4.16 10.69 -13.23
C ALA A 251 -4.62 10.72 -14.69
N PRO A 252 -5.80 11.28 -15.00
CA PRO A 252 -6.34 11.34 -16.37
C PRO A 252 -5.62 12.40 -17.23
N LEU A 253 -4.29 12.27 -17.34
CA LEU A 253 -3.38 13.12 -18.08
C LEU A 253 -2.79 12.40 -19.31
N GLY A 254 -3.52 11.41 -19.85
CA GLY A 254 -3.05 10.64 -21.00
C GLY A 254 -2.13 9.47 -20.67
N TYR A 255 -2.08 9.03 -19.38
CA TYR A 255 -1.30 7.84 -19.03
C TYR A 255 -1.90 6.58 -19.67
N GLU A 256 -1.07 5.83 -20.36
CA GLU A 256 -1.41 4.52 -20.91
C GLU A 256 -0.91 3.41 -20.00
N PHE A 257 -1.82 2.59 -19.48
CA PHE A 257 -1.48 1.44 -18.64
C PHE A 257 -0.71 0.40 -19.46
N ARG A 258 0.50 0.07 -19.02
CA ARG A 258 1.40 -0.81 -19.75
C ARG A 258 1.28 -2.27 -19.34
N ILE A 259 0.92 -2.53 -18.07
CA ILE A 259 0.85 -3.89 -17.51
C ILE A 259 -0.59 -4.25 -17.13
N VAL A 260 -1.27 -3.39 -16.41
CA VAL A 260 -2.61 -3.65 -15.88
C VAL A 260 -3.68 -3.47 -16.98
N ARG A 261 -4.53 -4.48 -17.15
CA ARG A 261 -5.64 -4.45 -18.10
C ARG A 261 -7.00 -4.43 -17.43
N ASN A 262 -7.10 -4.98 -16.22
CA ASN A 262 -8.33 -4.93 -15.44
C ASN A 262 -8.00 -4.56 -14.00
N ILE A 263 -8.96 -3.92 -13.33
CA ILE A 263 -8.81 -3.50 -11.93
C ILE A 263 -10.02 -3.99 -11.13
N ILE A 264 -9.76 -4.62 -9.99
CA ILE A 264 -10.77 -4.85 -8.96
C ILE A 264 -10.48 -3.86 -7.84
N THR A 265 -11.43 -2.97 -7.53
CA THR A 265 -11.22 -1.94 -6.51
C THR A 265 -12.53 -1.54 -5.84
N ASN A 266 -12.44 -1.00 -4.63
CA ASN A 266 -13.57 -0.38 -3.94
C ASN A 266 -13.97 0.93 -4.64
N PHE A 267 -15.15 1.44 -4.32
CA PHE A 267 -15.54 2.80 -4.69
C PHE A 267 -14.83 3.80 -3.78
N HIS A 268 -14.29 4.85 -4.37
CA HIS A 268 -13.46 5.85 -3.69
C HIS A 268 -14.18 7.18 -3.51
N GLN A 269 -13.80 7.94 -2.47
CA GLN A 269 -14.37 9.25 -2.21
C GLN A 269 -13.86 10.31 -3.22
N PRO A 270 -14.63 11.38 -3.42
CA PRO A 270 -14.17 12.54 -4.18
C PRO A 270 -12.88 13.14 -3.64
N LYS A 271 -12.12 13.82 -4.50
CA LYS A 271 -10.85 14.48 -4.15
C LYS A 271 -9.82 13.51 -3.54
N SER A 272 -9.76 12.27 -4.04
CA SER A 272 -8.73 11.31 -3.66
C SER A 272 -7.86 10.93 -4.85
N THR A 273 -6.58 10.64 -4.59
CA THR A 273 -5.66 10.12 -5.61
C THR A 273 -6.12 8.77 -6.17
N LEU A 274 -6.91 8.03 -5.40
CA LEU A 274 -7.50 6.76 -5.80
C LEU A 274 -8.58 6.94 -6.87
N LEU A 275 -9.41 7.99 -6.75
CA LEU A 275 -10.40 8.31 -7.79
C LEU A 275 -9.73 8.86 -9.05
N LEU A 276 -8.60 9.57 -8.94
CA LEU A 276 -7.80 9.97 -10.10
C LEU A 276 -7.30 8.76 -10.88
N LEU A 277 -6.81 7.73 -10.20
CA LEU A 277 -6.38 6.48 -10.83
C LEU A 277 -7.55 5.78 -11.54
N VAL A 278 -8.70 5.67 -10.88
CA VAL A 278 -9.92 5.09 -11.49
C VAL A 278 -10.35 5.89 -12.70
N SER A 279 -10.33 7.22 -12.63
CA SER A 279 -10.71 8.07 -13.76
C SER A 279 -9.71 7.97 -14.93
N ALA A 280 -8.41 7.83 -14.65
CA ALA A 280 -7.41 7.57 -15.68
C ALA A 280 -7.62 6.21 -16.36
N PHE A 281 -8.08 5.21 -15.60
CA PHE A 281 -8.34 3.88 -16.12
C PHE A 281 -9.62 3.78 -16.92
N ALA A 282 -10.74 4.27 -16.39
CA ALA A 282 -12.07 4.16 -16.99
C ALA A 282 -12.36 5.26 -18.02
N GLY A 283 -11.48 6.27 -18.17
CA GLY A 283 -11.73 7.40 -19.06
C GLY A 283 -12.99 8.15 -18.64
N GLU A 284 -13.79 8.60 -19.59
CA GLU A 284 -15.02 9.37 -19.33
C GLU A 284 -16.12 8.57 -18.62
N ASP A 285 -16.07 7.25 -18.73
CA ASP A 285 -17.08 6.36 -18.13
C ASP A 285 -17.05 6.34 -16.60
N TRP A 286 -15.98 6.80 -15.96
CA TRP A 286 -15.87 6.78 -14.50
C TRP A 286 -17.05 7.50 -13.82
N ARG A 287 -17.52 8.62 -14.39
CA ARG A 287 -18.68 9.36 -13.83
C ARG A 287 -19.96 8.55 -13.91
N ARG A 288 -20.22 7.94 -15.06
CA ARG A 288 -21.40 7.09 -15.26
C ARG A 288 -21.41 5.90 -14.31
N ILE A 289 -20.23 5.29 -14.05
CA ILE A 289 -20.07 4.19 -13.10
C ILE A 289 -20.39 4.66 -11.68
N TYR A 290 -19.88 5.82 -11.28
CA TYR A 290 -20.11 6.36 -9.93
C TYR A 290 -21.54 6.88 -9.72
N ASP A 291 -22.13 7.52 -10.71
CA ASP A 291 -23.53 7.96 -10.68
C ASP A 291 -24.47 6.75 -10.55
N TYR A 292 -24.17 5.68 -11.27
CA TYR A 292 -24.90 4.41 -11.13
C TYR A 292 -24.78 3.87 -9.71
N ALA A 293 -23.58 3.77 -9.19
CA ALA A 293 -23.35 3.24 -7.84
C ALA A 293 -24.08 4.08 -6.77
N LEU A 294 -24.03 5.42 -6.86
CA LEU A 294 -24.70 6.33 -5.94
C LEU A 294 -26.24 6.22 -6.00
N SER A 295 -26.79 5.94 -7.18
CA SER A 295 -28.24 5.82 -7.37
C SER A 295 -28.81 4.42 -7.08
N HIS A 296 -27.94 3.42 -6.81
CA HIS A 296 -28.31 2.03 -6.59
C HIS A 296 -27.80 1.49 -5.25
N ASP A 297 -27.67 2.33 -4.24
CA ASP A 297 -27.36 1.97 -2.87
C ASP A 297 -26.03 1.20 -2.67
N PHE A 298 -25.07 1.38 -3.61
CA PHE A 298 -23.72 0.83 -3.40
C PHE A 298 -23.02 1.51 -2.24
N ARG A 299 -22.36 0.72 -1.43
CA ARG A 299 -21.56 1.20 -0.32
C ARG A 299 -20.15 1.52 -0.79
N PHE A 300 -19.62 2.61 -0.29
CA PHE A 300 -18.31 3.13 -0.67
C PHE A 300 -17.23 2.78 0.38
N LEU A 301 -15.97 2.92 -0.03
CA LEU A 301 -14.77 2.82 0.79
C LEU A 301 -14.45 1.37 1.22
N SER A 302 -13.62 1.20 2.25
CA SER A 302 -12.97 -0.06 2.61
C SER A 302 -13.90 -1.22 2.93
N TYR A 303 -15.02 -0.94 3.60
CA TYR A 303 -16.05 -1.95 3.92
C TYR A 303 -17.26 -1.87 2.98
N GLY A 304 -17.13 -1.13 1.91
CA GLY A 304 -18.15 -1.01 0.88
C GLY A 304 -18.11 -2.11 -0.16
N ASP A 305 -18.77 -1.84 -1.27
CA ASP A 305 -18.82 -2.74 -2.41
C ASP A 305 -17.60 -2.52 -3.33
N SER A 306 -17.33 -3.46 -4.22
CA SER A 306 -16.24 -3.37 -5.19
C SER A 306 -16.75 -3.26 -6.61
N SER A 307 -15.89 -2.77 -7.48
CA SER A 307 -16.10 -2.74 -8.92
C SER A 307 -15.03 -3.55 -9.64
N VAL A 308 -15.41 -4.14 -10.77
CA VAL A 308 -14.48 -4.75 -11.72
C VAL A 308 -14.46 -3.88 -12.96
N LEU A 309 -13.35 -3.22 -13.21
CA LEU A 309 -13.13 -2.36 -14.38
C LEU A 309 -12.30 -3.16 -15.39
N MET A 310 -12.80 -3.28 -16.61
CA MET A 310 -12.17 -4.03 -17.70
C MET A 310 -11.94 -3.13 -18.91
N ARG A 311 -10.79 -3.32 -19.56
CA ARG A 311 -10.42 -2.67 -20.83
C ARG A 311 -10.33 -3.67 -21.96
#